data_f55cb88a20b511e57e76fe3957054190
#
_entry.id   f55cb88a20b511e57e76fe3957054190
#
_cell.length_a   1.000
_cell.length_b   1.000
_cell.length_c   1.000
_cell.angle_alpha   90.00
_cell.angle_beta   90.00
_cell.angle_gamma   90.00
#
_symmetry.space_group_name_H-M   'P 1'
#
loop_
_entity.id
_entity.type
_entity.pdbx_description
1 polymer ?
#
loop_
_entity_poly.entity_id
_entity_poly.type
_entity_poly.pdbx_seq_one_letter_code
_entity_poly.pdbx_strand_id
1 'polypeptide(L)'
;MYSPTMAVPLQTKYTLSPITNNIPRSHCPSLLRARVTCSLIPAKKSHPNREKLVLEKRLVNPPPSNDTTLQSTLTHRLWVGAGCTTVFASFAKSIIGGFGSHILLEPALAGYAGYILADLGSGLYHWAIDNYGDESTPLVGTQIEAARGHHKWPWIITIRQFGNNSHALARGITFTVLPLVLACNDPVVHGFVSMFAFCILFCQQCHAWAHERKSKLPPLVVAFQDMGLLLSRRQHVNHHRHHRTYMSYCIVSGVWNNVLDDNKIFEALEKVLYVQFGVKPRSWSDPNSE
;
A
#
# COMPACT_ATOMS: atom_id res chain seq x y z
N MET A 1 -51.02 -25.23 -18.84
CA MET A 1 -51.49 -23.96 -19.43
C MET A 1 -51.58 -22.94 -18.31
N TYR A 2 -50.56 -22.08 -18.16
CA TYR A 2 -50.65 -20.82 -17.43
C TYR A 2 -49.64 -19.85 -18.06
N SER A 3 -50.16 -18.72 -18.53
CA SER A 3 -49.47 -17.67 -19.24
C SER A 3 -48.83 -16.69 -18.22
N PRO A 4 -47.61 -16.16 -18.41
CA PRO A 4 -47.07 -15.14 -17.54
C PRO A 4 -47.45 -13.74 -18.06
N THR A 5 -47.98 -12.94 -17.14
CA THR A 5 -48.36 -11.53 -17.30
C THR A 5 -47.11 -10.67 -17.36
N MET A 6 -46.96 -9.86 -18.41
CA MET A 6 -45.94 -8.83 -18.53
C MET A 6 -46.22 -7.65 -17.58
N ALA A 7 -45.20 -7.27 -16.82
CA ALA A 7 -45.18 -6.03 -16.07
C ALA A 7 -44.47 -4.92 -16.90
N VAL A 8 -45.19 -3.81 -17.10
CA VAL A 8 -44.73 -2.58 -17.80
C VAL A 8 -44.01 -1.68 -16.77
N PRO A 9 -42.81 -1.14 -17.04
CA PRO A 9 -42.18 -0.18 -16.14
C PRO A 9 -42.76 1.23 -16.35
N LEU A 10 -43.21 1.86 -15.26
CA LEU A 10 -43.60 3.27 -15.20
C LEU A 10 -42.38 4.16 -15.34
N GLN A 11 -42.33 4.96 -16.41
CA GLN A 11 -41.41 6.08 -16.56
C GLN A 11 -42.01 7.32 -15.89
N THR A 12 -41.40 7.82 -14.83
CA THR A 12 -41.72 9.10 -14.22
C THR A 12 -40.86 10.19 -14.83
N LYS A 13 -41.47 11.06 -15.67
CA LYS A 13 -40.84 12.27 -16.20
C LYS A 13 -41.04 13.39 -15.18
N TYR A 14 -39.95 13.94 -14.68
CA TYR A 14 -39.96 15.22 -13.94
C TYR A 14 -39.67 16.37 -14.89
N THR A 15 -40.63 17.25 -15.08
CA THR A 15 -40.49 18.55 -15.75
C THR A 15 -40.21 19.62 -14.69
N LEU A 16 -39.03 20.25 -14.76
CA LEU A 16 -38.69 21.43 -13.96
C LEU A 16 -39.16 22.68 -14.71
N SER A 17 -40.07 23.44 -14.10
CA SER A 17 -40.48 24.78 -14.55
C SER A 17 -39.55 25.85 -14.00
N PRO A 18 -39.17 26.90 -14.76
CA PRO A 18 -38.36 27.98 -14.23
C PRO A 18 -39.11 28.91 -13.34
N ILE A 19 -38.61 29.16 -12.13
CA ILE A 19 -39.11 30.17 -11.21
C ILE A 19 -38.45 31.50 -11.56
N THR A 20 -39.26 32.46 -12.05
CA THR A 20 -38.84 33.85 -12.24
C THR A 20 -39.08 34.59 -10.92
N ASN A 21 -38.03 34.98 -10.21
CA ASN A 21 -38.10 35.89 -9.09
C ASN A 21 -37.79 37.32 -9.53
N ASN A 22 -38.82 38.17 -9.56
CA ASN A 22 -38.71 39.62 -9.62
C ASN A 22 -38.34 40.16 -8.22
N ILE A 23 -37.17 40.79 -8.11
CA ILE A 23 -36.76 41.56 -6.91
C ILE A 23 -36.72 43.06 -7.30
N PRO A 24 -37.36 43.94 -6.53
CA PRO A 24 -37.37 45.37 -6.81
C PRO A 24 -36.04 46.04 -6.47
N ARG A 25 -35.61 46.98 -7.31
CA ARG A 25 -34.45 47.83 -7.12
C ARG A 25 -34.71 48.82 -5.98
N SER A 26 -33.93 48.74 -4.92
CA SER A 26 -33.79 49.83 -3.91
C SER A 26 -32.40 50.46 -4.05
N HIS A 27 -32.41 51.82 -3.94
CA HIS A 27 -31.25 52.71 -4.09
C HIS A 27 -30.10 52.36 -3.14
N CYS A 28 -28.87 52.38 -3.65
CA CYS A 28 -27.67 52.38 -2.84
C CYS A 28 -26.77 53.57 -3.23
N PRO A 29 -26.23 54.31 -2.24
CA PRO A 29 -25.45 55.54 -2.50
C PRO A 29 -24.00 55.19 -2.95
N SER A 30 -23.46 56.13 -3.72
CA SER A 30 -22.11 56.12 -4.28
C SER A 30 -21.00 55.92 -3.25
N LEU A 31 -20.27 54.81 -3.38
CA LEU A 31 -18.99 54.59 -2.70
C LEU A 31 -17.83 54.64 -3.72
N LEU A 32 -16.79 55.38 -3.35
CA LEU A 32 -15.58 55.66 -4.10
C LEU A 32 -15.00 54.39 -4.80
N ARG A 33 -14.76 54.49 -6.12
CA ARG A 33 -13.97 53.55 -6.90
C ARG A 33 -12.51 53.75 -6.56
N ALA A 34 -11.96 52.94 -5.67
CA ALA A 34 -10.53 52.76 -5.57
C ALA A 34 -10.07 51.94 -6.78
N ARG A 35 -9.30 52.54 -7.69
CA ARG A 35 -8.57 51.81 -8.76
C ARG A 35 -7.44 51.03 -8.11
N VAL A 36 -7.62 49.74 -7.93
CA VAL A 36 -6.51 48.80 -7.65
C VAL A 36 -5.84 48.54 -9.02
N THR A 37 -4.70 49.19 -9.25
CA THR A 37 -3.79 48.83 -10.35
C THR A 37 -3.07 47.54 -9.95
N CYS A 38 -3.56 46.42 -10.45
CA CYS A 38 -2.87 45.15 -10.33
C CYS A 38 -1.68 45.18 -11.32
N SER A 39 -0.48 45.51 -10.82
CA SER A 39 0.77 45.30 -11.56
C SER A 39 0.99 43.80 -11.68
N LEU A 40 0.87 43.24 -12.87
CA LEU A 40 1.29 41.90 -13.20
C LEU A 40 2.82 41.82 -13.02
N ILE A 41 3.26 41.36 -11.88
CA ILE A 41 4.63 40.87 -11.71
C ILE A 41 4.73 39.63 -12.60
N PRO A 42 5.64 39.57 -13.58
CA PRO A 42 5.81 38.37 -14.39
C PRO A 42 6.23 37.24 -13.47
N ALA A 43 5.43 36.19 -13.43
CA ALA A 43 5.75 34.98 -12.69
C ALA A 43 7.14 34.49 -13.14
N LYS A 44 8.11 34.52 -12.25
CA LYS A 44 9.45 33.98 -12.46
C LYS A 44 9.25 32.52 -12.82
N LYS A 45 9.52 32.14 -14.07
CA LYS A 45 9.53 30.75 -14.52
C LYS A 45 10.51 30.02 -13.60
N SER A 46 9.99 29.33 -12.59
CA SER A 46 10.79 28.41 -11.79
C SER A 46 11.25 27.31 -12.75
N HIS A 47 12.56 27.19 -12.95
CA HIS A 47 13.11 26.01 -13.62
C HIS A 47 12.61 24.79 -12.88
N PRO A 48 12.03 23.79 -13.57
CA PRO A 48 11.60 22.57 -12.91
C PRO A 48 12.81 21.97 -12.18
N ASN A 49 12.62 21.62 -10.91
CA ASN A 49 13.67 21.02 -10.09
C ASN A 49 14.20 19.79 -10.85
N ARG A 50 15.53 19.68 -10.99
CA ARG A 50 16.20 18.60 -11.72
C ARG A 50 15.74 17.21 -11.24
N GLU A 51 15.44 17.08 -9.94
CA GLU A 51 14.90 15.87 -9.34
C GLU A 51 13.48 15.55 -9.84
N LYS A 52 12.61 16.57 -9.94
CA LYS A 52 11.24 16.41 -10.45
C LYS A 52 11.25 16.00 -11.93
N LEU A 53 12.16 16.55 -12.73
CA LEU A 53 12.31 16.19 -14.15
C LEU A 53 12.85 14.76 -14.32
N VAL A 54 13.74 14.31 -13.42
CA VAL A 54 14.25 12.93 -13.41
C VAL A 54 13.15 11.97 -13.00
N LEU A 55 12.33 12.33 -12.02
CA LEU A 55 11.19 11.54 -11.56
C LEU A 55 10.13 11.38 -12.66
N GLU A 56 9.73 12.48 -13.32
CA GLU A 56 8.80 12.42 -14.45
C GLU A 56 9.33 11.53 -15.58
N LYS A 57 10.63 11.60 -15.90
CA LYS A 57 11.25 10.71 -16.90
C LYS A 57 11.23 9.24 -16.47
N ARG A 58 11.39 8.93 -15.17
CA ARG A 58 11.30 7.55 -14.65
C ARG A 58 9.87 7.00 -14.74
N LEU A 59 8.86 7.85 -14.54
CA LEU A 59 7.46 7.46 -14.68
C LEU A 59 7.02 7.28 -16.14
N VAL A 60 7.70 7.93 -17.09
CA VAL A 60 7.37 7.84 -18.53
C VAL A 60 8.06 6.65 -19.21
N ASN A 61 9.31 6.34 -18.85
CA ASN A 61 10.08 5.27 -19.46
C ASN A 61 10.44 4.19 -18.42
N PRO A 62 10.31 2.89 -18.77
CA PRO A 62 10.75 1.83 -17.86
C PRO A 62 12.23 1.98 -17.60
N PRO A 63 12.69 1.81 -16.35
CA PRO A 63 14.11 1.80 -16.07
C PRO A 63 14.78 0.63 -16.81
N PRO A 64 15.99 0.82 -17.37
CA PRO A 64 16.71 -0.26 -18.00
C PRO A 64 17.02 -1.35 -16.96
N SER A 65 17.10 -2.60 -17.40
CA SER A 65 17.34 -3.76 -16.50
C SER A 65 18.67 -3.69 -15.75
N ASN A 66 19.62 -2.89 -16.22
CA ASN A 66 20.92 -2.63 -15.59
C ASN A 66 20.96 -1.31 -14.78
N ASP A 67 19.80 -0.73 -14.45
CA ASP A 67 19.72 0.50 -13.63
C ASP A 67 20.34 0.22 -12.25
N THR A 68 21.40 0.97 -11.92
CA THR A 68 22.11 0.87 -10.64
C THR A 68 21.22 1.21 -9.44
N THR A 69 20.11 1.95 -9.65
CA THR A 69 19.14 2.25 -8.61
C THR A 69 18.34 1.05 -8.13
N LEU A 70 18.36 -0.06 -8.88
CA LEU A 70 17.73 -1.33 -8.52
C LEU A 70 18.66 -2.22 -7.70
N GLN A 71 19.94 -1.86 -7.62
CA GLN A 71 20.94 -2.64 -6.89
C GLN A 71 20.95 -2.31 -5.39
N SER A 72 21.38 -3.27 -4.58
CA SER A 72 21.54 -3.09 -3.14
C SER A 72 22.87 -2.42 -2.80
N THR A 73 22.80 -1.29 -2.12
CA THR A 73 23.99 -0.65 -1.53
C THR A 73 24.45 -1.40 -0.27
N LEU A 74 25.63 -1.08 0.23
CA LEU A 74 26.10 -1.59 1.53
C LEU A 74 25.14 -1.20 2.65
N THR A 75 24.63 0.04 2.67
CA THR A 75 23.65 0.52 3.65
C THR A 75 22.37 -0.31 3.62
N HIS A 76 21.85 -0.65 2.44
CA HIS A 76 20.67 -1.53 2.31
C HIS A 76 20.93 -2.90 2.94
N ARG A 77 22.10 -3.50 2.67
CA ARG A 77 22.49 -4.82 3.21
C ARG A 77 22.66 -4.78 4.73
N LEU A 78 23.26 -3.71 5.26
CA LEU A 78 23.43 -3.54 6.71
C LEU A 78 22.08 -3.44 7.43
N TRP A 79 21.11 -2.67 6.91
CA TRP A 79 19.78 -2.62 7.49
C TRP A 79 19.04 -3.95 7.43
N VAL A 80 19.14 -4.66 6.32
CA VAL A 80 18.55 -6.01 6.22
C VAL A 80 19.21 -6.97 7.20
N GLY A 81 20.55 -6.92 7.33
CA GLY A 81 21.27 -7.70 8.33
C GLY A 81 20.81 -7.41 9.75
N ALA A 82 20.70 -6.12 10.13
CA ALA A 82 20.21 -5.71 11.45
C ALA A 82 18.77 -6.20 11.72
N GLY A 83 17.86 -6.01 10.75
CA GLY A 83 16.47 -6.48 10.87
C GLY A 83 16.39 -7.98 11.00
N CYS A 84 17.10 -8.75 10.18
CA CYS A 84 17.16 -10.21 10.30
C CYS A 84 17.70 -10.66 11.66
N THR A 85 18.80 -10.07 12.13
CA THR A 85 19.39 -10.39 13.44
C THR A 85 18.40 -10.12 14.57
N THR A 86 17.68 -8.99 14.51
CA THR A 86 16.65 -8.63 15.50
C THR A 86 15.51 -9.66 15.51
N VAL A 87 15.01 -10.05 14.33
CA VAL A 87 13.94 -11.06 14.20
C VAL A 87 14.41 -12.42 14.74
N PHE A 88 15.60 -12.85 14.37
CA PHE A 88 16.16 -14.14 14.84
C PHE A 88 16.43 -14.13 16.35
N ALA A 89 16.88 -13.02 16.92
CA ALA A 89 17.05 -12.88 18.37
C ALA A 89 15.71 -12.99 19.09
N SER A 90 14.64 -12.35 18.57
CA SER A 90 13.28 -12.48 19.09
C SER A 90 12.79 -13.94 19.00
N PHE A 91 12.99 -14.60 17.87
CA PHE A 91 12.60 -15.99 17.68
C PHE A 91 13.35 -16.93 18.63
N ALA A 92 14.65 -16.75 18.80
CA ALA A 92 15.45 -17.51 19.77
C ALA A 92 14.94 -17.34 21.19
N LYS A 93 14.59 -16.13 21.63
CA LYS A 93 13.99 -15.87 22.95
C LYS A 93 12.64 -16.60 23.12
N SER A 94 11.81 -16.63 22.05
CA SER A 94 10.55 -17.37 22.07
C SER A 94 10.79 -18.86 22.33
N ILE A 95 11.70 -19.46 21.57
CA ILE A 95 12.00 -20.90 21.70
C ILE A 95 12.64 -21.22 23.06
N ILE A 96 13.72 -20.53 23.43
CA ILE A 96 14.46 -20.78 24.67
C ILE A 96 13.57 -20.55 25.88
N GLY A 97 12.80 -19.44 25.88
CA GLY A 97 11.87 -19.13 26.96
C GLY A 97 10.72 -20.13 27.06
N GLY A 98 10.18 -20.55 25.90
CA GLY A 98 9.11 -21.55 25.83
C GLY A 98 9.54 -22.91 26.38
N PHE A 99 10.74 -23.38 26.02
CA PHE A 99 11.31 -24.61 26.60
C PHE A 99 11.58 -24.46 28.10
N GLY A 100 12.15 -23.34 28.52
CA GLY A 100 12.46 -23.10 29.94
C GLY A 100 11.22 -23.01 30.84
N SER A 101 10.10 -22.54 30.27
CA SER A 101 8.82 -22.40 30.99
C SER A 101 7.85 -23.55 30.75
N HIS A 102 8.24 -24.56 29.94
CA HIS A 102 7.39 -25.69 29.52
C HIS A 102 6.08 -25.27 28.83
N ILE A 103 6.09 -24.12 28.14
CA ILE A 103 4.97 -23.58 27.36
C ILE A 103 5.40 -23.45 25.86
N LEU A 104 5.09 -24.43 25.04
CA LEU A 104 5.47 -24.41 23.61
C LEU A 104 4.29 -24.07 22.69
N LEU A 105 3.07 -24.40 23.12
CA LEU A 105 1.88 -24.19 22.32
C LEU A 105 1.53 -22.68 22.21
N GLU A 106 1.59 -21.98 23.34
CA GLU A 106 1.21 -20.58 23.44
C GLU A 106 2.10 -19.67 22.55
N PRO A 107 3.46 -19.78 22.60
CA PRO A 107 4.30 -19.04 21.65
C PRO A 107 4.06 -19.43 20.19
N ALA A 108 3.76 -20.70 19.89
CA ALA A 108 3.45 -21.16 18.53
C ALA A 108 2.14 -20.57 18.03
N LEU A 109 1.08 -20.56 18.85
CA LEU A 109 -0.20 -19.93 18.51
C LEU A 109 -0.06 -18.41 18.37
N ALA A 110 0.73 -17.77 19.22
CA ALA A 110 1.05 -16.35 19.10
C ALA A 110 1.81 -16.06 17.80
N GLY A 111 2.75 -16.91 17.41
CA GLY A 111 3.44 -16.82 16.12
C GLY A 111 2.49 -16.96 14.93
N TYR A 112 1.55 -17.90 14.99
CA TYR A 112 0.51 -18.04 13.97
C TYR A 112 -0.37 -16.78 13.88
N ALA A 113 -0.78 -16.20 15.02
CA ALA A 113 -1.49 -14.94 15.05
C ALA A 113 -0.64 -13.79 14.44
N GLY A 114 0.67 -13.77 14.73
CA GLY A 114 1.62 -12.84 14.12
C GLY A 114 1.67 -12.94 12.59
N TYR A 115 1.70 -14.16 12.05
CA TYR A 115 1.64 -14.39 10.61
C TYR A 115 0.34 -13.85 9.97
N ILE A 116 -0.82 -14.19 10.57
CA ILE A 116 -2.14 -13.78 10.08
C ILE A 116 -2.28 -12.24 10.11
N LEU A 117 -1.84 -11.61 11.20
CA LEU A 117 -1.91 -10.16 11.35
C LEU A 117 -0.86 -9.42 10.51
N ALA A 118 0.27 -10.03 10.20
CA ALA A 118 1.25 -9.46 9.28
C ALA A 118 0.70 -9.41 7.83
N ASP A 119 -0.05 -10.42 7.41
CA ASP A 119 -0.71 -10.39 6.09
C ASP A 119 -1.70 -9.23 6.02
N LEU A 120 -2.57 -9.06 7.04
CA LEU A 120 -3.49 -7.91 7.15
C LEU A 120 -2.73 -6.57 7.18
N GLY A 121 -1.67 -6.47 8.00
CA GLY A 121 -0.84 -5.27 8.08
C GLY A 121 -0.17 -4.91 6.77
N SER A 122 0.29 -5.92 6.00
CA SER A 122 0.84 -5.73 4.67
C SER A 122 -0.19 -5.16 3.71
N GLY A 123 -1.44 -5.61 3.79
CA GLY A 123 -2.55 -5.12 2.98
C GLY A 123 -2.92 -3.68 3.30
N LEU A 124 -3.03 -3.34 4.58
CA LEU A 124 -3.29 -1.96 5.02
C LEU A 124 -2.19 -0.99 4.57
N TYR A 125 -0.93 -1.39 4.72
CA TYR A 125 0.20 -0.58 4.30
C TYR A 125 0.23 -0.40 2.77
N HIS A 126 0.05 -1.47 2.01
CA HIS A 126 0.02 -1.46 0.55
C HIS A 126 -1.11 -0.56 0.03
N TRP A 127 -2.34 -0.75 0.53
CA TRP A 127 -3.47 0.12 0.22
C TRP A 127 -3.19 1.59 0.54
N ALA A 128 -2.56 1.89 1.67
CA ALA A 128 -2.27 3.25 2.07
C ALA A 128 -1.27 3.94 1.13
N ILE A 129 -0.15 3.28 0.78
CA ILE A 129 0.87 3.86 -0.12
C ILE A 129 0.41 3.94 -1.57
N ASP A 130 -0.49 3.04 -2.00
CA ASP A 130 -1.06 3.10 -3.33
C ASP A 130 -2.05 4.26 -3.50
N ASN A 131 -2.77 4.61 -2.42
CA ASN A 131 -3.89 5.54 -2.50
C ASN A 131 -3.60 6.94 -1.95
N TYR A 132 -2.65 7.10 -1.04
CA TYR A 132 -2.44 8.36 -0.32
C TYR A 132 -0.98 8.82 -0.33
N GLY A 133 -0.79 10.12 -0.09
CA GLY A 133 0.52 10.75 -0.04
C GLY A 133 1.23 10.84 -1.39
N ASP A 134 2.47 11.31 -1.37
CA ASP A 134 3.35 11.47 -2.54
C ASP A 134 4.83 11.29 -2.13
N GLU A 135 5.74 11.56 -3.06
CA GLU A 135 7.19 11.47 -2.83
C GLU A 135 7.70 12.39 -1.73
N SER A 136 6.98 13.45 -1.38
CA SER A 136 7.34 14.38 -0.31
C SER A 136 6.89 13.94 1.08
N THR A 137 6.09 12.87 1.16
CA THR A 137 5.54 12.36 2.43
C THR A 137 6.68 11.89 3.33
N PRO A 138 6.83 12.46 4.55
CA PRO A 138 7.89 12.06 5.46
C PRO A 138 7.91 10.55 5.73
N LEU A 139 9.10 9.96 5.79
CA LEU A 139 9.38 8.55 6.08
C LEU A 139 8.96 7.54 4.99
N VAL A 140 7.85 7.75 4.29
CA VAL A 140 7.28 6.78 3.35
C VAL A 140 7.26 7.25 1.89
N GLY A 141 7.66 8.48 1.58
CA GLY A 141 7.59 9.05 0.24
C GLY A 141 8.30 8.21 -0.83
N THR A 142 9.48 7.66 -0.51
CA THR A 142 10.20 6.76 -1.42
C THR A 142 9.48 5.44 -1.68
N GLN A 143 8.70 4.93 -0.70
CA GLN A 143 7.87 3.73 -0.89
C GLN A 143 6.65 4.04 -1.74
N ILE A 144 6.02 5.23 -1.56
CA ILE A 144 4.91 5.69 -2.39
C ILE A 144 5.36 5.84 -3.84
N GLU A 145 6.52 6.47 -4.09
CA GLU A 145 7.11 6.56 -5.43
C GLU A 145 7.36 5.15 -6.03
N ALA A 146 7.93 4.25 -5.23
CA ALA A 146 8.21 2.88 -5.66
C ALA A 146 6.93 2.11 -5.99
N ALA A 147 5.85 2.27 -5.20
CA ALA A 147 4.55 1.66 -5.43
C ALA A 147 3.91 2.17 -6.73
N ARG A 148 3.88 3.48 -6.95
CA ARG A 148 3.38 4.09 -8.19
C ARG A 148 4.16 3.60 -9.42
N GLY A 149 5.49 3.54 -9.34
CA GLY A 149 6.34 3.00 -10.40
C GLY A 149 6.10 1.51 -10.64
N HIS A 150 5.81 0.75 -9.58
CA HIS A 150 5.51 -0.67 -9.66
C HIS A 150 4.17 -0.95 -10.35
N HIS A 151 3.12 -0.20 -10.09
CA HIS A 151 1.85 -0.32 -10.82
C HIS A 151 2.01 -0.09 -12.32
N LYS A 152 2.87 0.85 -12.70
CA LYS A 152 3.17 1.12 -14.10
C LYS A 152 4.07 0.06 -14.74
N TRP A 153 5.03 -0.45 -13.98
CA TRP A 153 6.05 -1.40 -14.42
C TRP A 153 6.18 -2.58 -13.45
N PRO A 154 5.16 -3.48 -13.37
CA PRO A 154 5.08 -4.51 -12.33
C PRO A 154 6.27 -5.46 -12.27
N TRP A 155 6.99 -5.65 -13.38
CA TRP A 155 8.16 -6.52 -13.47
C TRP A 155 9.41 -5.96 -12.76
N ILE A 156 9.45 -4.65 -12.45
CA ILE A 156 10.62 -4.01 -11.82
C ILE A 156 10.94 -4.64 -10.47
N ILE A 157 9.93 -5.00 -9.70
CA ILE A 157 10.13 -5.60 -8.37
C ILE A 157 10.88 -6.95 -8.45
N THR A 158 10.77 -7.68 -9.57
CA THR A 158 11.44 -8.98 -9.75
C THR A 158 12.92 -8.85 -10.06
N ILE A 159 13.36 -7.72 -10.62
CA ILE A 159 14.76 -7.44 -10.93
C ILE A 159 15.46 -6.59 -9.88
N ARG A 160 14.71 -5.95 -8.99
CA ARG A 160 15.24 -5.19 -7.85
C ARG A 160 15.85 -6.15 -6.83
N GLN A 161 17.07 -5.88 -6.39
CA GLN A 161 17.76 -6.74 -5.43
C GLN A 161 17.07 -6.73 -4.07
N PHE A 162 17.07 -7.87 -3.37
CA PHE A 162 16.39 -8.08 -2.08
C PHE A 162 16.71 -6.98 -1.05
N GLY A 163 17.99 -6.65 -0.85
CA GLY A 163 18.35 -5.59 0.09
C GLY A 163 17.75 -4.24 -0.26
N ASN A 164 17.61 -3.92 -1.55
CA ASN A 164 16.98 -2.70 -2.00
C ASN A 164 15.45 -2.72 -1.75
N ASN A 165 14.79 -3.85 -1.98
CA ASN A 165 13.35 -4.01 -1.73
C ASN A 165 13.00 -3.93 -0.23
N SER A 166 13.82 -4.50 0.64
CA SER A 166 13.45 -4.80 2.03
C SER A 166 14.10 -3.89 3.07
N HIS A 167 15.12 -3.07 2.72
CA HIS A 167 15.89 -2.30 3.70
C HIS A 167 15.07 -1.31 4.54
N ALA A 168 14.05 -0.68 3.95
CA ALA A 168 13.21 0.30 4.67
C ALA A 168 12.37 -0.41 5.76
N LEU A 169 11.79 -1.57 5.44
CA LEU A 169 11.06 -2.40 6.40
C LEU A 169 11.99 -2.96 7.46
N ALA A 170 13.17 -3.46 7.06
CA ALA A 170 14.18 -3.96 7.98
C ALA A 170 14.65 -2.89 8.97
N ARG A 171 14.82 -1.65 8.51
CA ARG A 171 15.14 -0.50 9.37
C ARG A 171 14.01 -0.24 10.38
N GLY A 172 12.75 -0.19 9.92
CA GLY A 172 11.59 -0.04 10.79
C GLY A 172 11.51 -1.14 11.87
N ILE A 173 11.68 -2.40 11.46
CA ILE A 173 11.71 -3.55 12.37
C ILE A 173 12.85 -3.42 13.38
N THR A 174 14.05 -3.03 12.97
CA THR A 174 15.17 -2.85 13.89
C THR A 174 14.83 -1.84 14.96
N PHE A 175 14.27 -0.69 14.63
CA PHE A 175 13.93 0.34 15.62
C PHE A 175 12.74 -0.01 16.51
N THR A 176 11.79 -0.79 16.02
CA THR A 176 10.58 -1.13 16.81
C THR A 176 10.73 -2.41 17.61
N VAL A 177 11.40 -3.43 17.06
CA VAL A 177 11.49 -4.77 17.68
C VAL A 177 12.73 -4.92 18.55
N LEU A 178 13.86 -4.29 18.22
CA LEU A 178 15.07 -4.40 19.03
C LEU A 178 14.88 -3.94 20.49
N PRO A 179 14.19 -2.82 20.80
CA PRO A 179 13.89 -2.46 22.19
C PRO A 179 13.09 -3.53 22.92
N LEU A 180 12.12 -4.19 22.25
CA LEU A 180 11.37 -5.31 22.81
C LEU A 180 12.27 -6.51 23.08
N VAL A 181 13.17 -6.84 22.16
CA VAL A 181 14.15 -7.94 22.36
C VAL A 181 15.04 -7.68 23.58
N LEU A 182 15.40 -6.43 23.83
CA LEU A 182 16.25 -6.06 24.96
C LEU A 182 15.48 -6.00 26.30
N ALA A 183 14.22 -5.56 26.29
CA ALA A 183 13.46 -5.27 27.50
C ALA A 183 12.49 -6.38 27.94
N CYS A 184 12.07 -7.27 27.02
CA CYS A 184 11.08 -8.31 27.27
C CYS A 184 11.72 -9.71 27.26
N ASN A 185 11.24 -10.63 28.11
CA ASN A 185 11.65 -12.04 28.11
C ASN A 185 10.47 -13.00 27.95
N ASP A 186 9.25 -12.50 27.75
CA ASP A 186 8.07 -13.34 27.59
C ASP A 186 8.13 -14.10 26.26
N PRO A 187 8.12 -15.45 26.27
CA PRO A 187 8.23 -16.26 25.06
C PRO A 187 7.01 -16.14 24.12
N VAL A 188 5.82 -15.84 24.68
CA VAL A 188 4.59 -15.67 23.88
C VAL A 188 4.65 -14.36 23.08
N VAL A 189 5.06 -13.27 23.74
CA VAL A 189 5.30 -11.98 23.06
C VAL A 189 6.33 -12.15 21.95
N HIS A 190 7.43 -12.84 22.23
CA HIS A 190 8.47 -13.09 21.22
C HIS A 190 8.02 -14.02 20.10
N GLY A 191 7.13 -14.99 20.38
CA GLY A 191 6.49 -15.82 19.35
C GLY A 191 5.72 -14.97 18.35
N PHE A 192 4.84 -14.11 18.87
CA PHE A 192 4.08 -13.16 18.03
C PHE A 192 4.99 -12.21 17.24
N VAL A 193 5.86 -11.48 17.96
CA VAL A 193 6.67 -10.41 17.38
C VAL A 193 7.65 -10.93 16.34
N SER A 194 8.28 -12.09 16.58
CA SER A 194 9.24 -12.67 15.63
C SER A 194 8.57 -13.05 14.31
N MET A 195 7.42 -13.71 14.36
CA MET A 195 6.73 -14.14 13.16
C MET A 195 6.11 -12.94 12.42
N PHE A 196 5.49 -12.00 13.14
CA PHE A 196 4.95 -10.77 12.55
C PHE A 196 6.05 -9.98 11.83
N ALA A 197 7.16 -9.71 12.52
CA ALA A 197 8.28 -8.95 11.98
C ALA A 197 8.99 -9.70 10.83
N PHE A 198 9.11 -11.03 10.90
CA PHE A 198 9.61 -11.85 9.81
C PHE A 198 8.75 -11.66 8.54
N CYS A 199 7.45 -11.81 8.66
CA CYS A 199 6.53 -11.66 7.54
C CYS A 199 6.58 -10.24 6.94
N ILE A 200 6.60 -9.19 7.77
CA ILE A 200 6.74 -7.80 7.28
C ILE A 200 8.08 -7.59 6.58
N LEU A 201 9.18 -8.12 7.11
CA LEU A 201 10.49 -7.99 6.49
C LEU A 201 10.56 -8.63 5.09
N PHE A 202 9.88 -9.77 4.94
CA PHE A 202 9.87 -10.54 3.70
C PHE A 202 8.69 -10.25 2.76
N CYS A 203 7.70 -9.43 3.16
CA CYS A 203 6.50 -9.19 2.36
C CYS A 203 6.82 -8.66 0.94
N GLN A 204 7.82 -7.80 0.78
CA GLN A 204 8.26 -7.33 -0.53
C GLN A 204 8.89 -8.44 -1.39
N GLN A 205 9.51 -9.44 -0.77
CA GLN A 205 10.01 -10.60 -1.48
C GLN A 205 8.88 -11.54 -1.88
N CYS A 206 7.88 -11.75 -1.02
CA CYS A 206 6.66 -12.49 -1.36
C CYS A 206 5.93 -11.83 -2.53
N HIS A 207 5.84 -10.50 -2.52
CA HIS A 207 5.30 -9.69 -3.59
C HIS A 207 6.08 -9.86 -4.91
N ALA A 208 7.42 -9.79 -4.86
CA ALA A 208 8.27 -10.05 -6.02
C ALA A 208 8.06 -11.46 -6.60
N TRP A 209 7.97 -12.47 -5.74
CA TRP A 209 7.67 -13.84 -6.16
C TRP A 209 6.27 -13.98 -6.78
N ALA A 210 5.30 -13.20 -6.33
CA ALA A 210 3.97 -13.18 -6.94
C ALA A 210 3.96 -12.57 -8.36
N HIS A 211 4.95 -11.75 -8.72
CA HIS A 211 5.15 -11.24 -10.07
C HIS A 211 5.96 -12.17 -10.98
N GLU A 212 6.73 -13.11 -10.42
CA GLU A 212 7.61 -13.98 -11.21
C GLU A 212 6.83 -15.20 -11.76
N ARG A 213 7.37 -15.81 -12.82
CA ARG A 213 6.83 -17.06 -13.40
C ARG A 213 7.18 -18.23 -12.50
N LYS A 214 6.24 -19.18 -12.30
CA LYS A 214 6.48 -20.39 -11.50
C LYS A 214 7.75 -21.14 -11.89
N SER A 215 8.09 -21.20 -13.19
CA SER A 215 9.29 -21.88 -13.71
C SER A 215 10.61 -21.24 -13.27
N LYS A 216 10.59 -20.01 -12.77
CA LYS A 216 11.77 -19.29 -12.28
C LYS A 216 11.86 -19.25 -10.76
N LEU A 217 10.80 -19.68 -10.06
CA LEU A 217 10.75 -19.68 -8.60
C LEU A 217 11.43 -20.93 -8.02
N PRO A 218 12.04 -20.81 -6.83
CA PRO A 218 12.49 -21.97 -6.08
C PRO A 218 11.34 -22.95 -5.83
N PRO A 219 11.55 -24.27 -5.89
CA PRO A 219 10.48 -25.26 -5.69
C PRO A 219 9.73 -25.10 -4.37
N LEU A 220 10.42 -24.74 -3.28
CA LEU A 220 9.83 -24.50 -1.98
C LEU A 220 8.85 -23.30 -1.97
N VAL A 221 9.22 -22.22 -2.69
CA VAL A 221 8.34 -21.05 -2.84
C VAL A 221 7.06 -21.42 -3.61
N VAL A 222 7.22 -22.21 -4.68
CA VAL A 222 6.06 -22.72 -5.45
C VAL A 222 5.16 -23.58 -4.55
N ALA A 223 5.72 -24.47 -3.76
CA ALA A 223 4.96 -25.31 -2.83
C ALA A 223 4.18 -24.45 -1.80
N PHE A 224 4.82 -23.44 -1.21
CA PHE A 224 4.14 -22.53 -0.27
C PHE A 224 3.06 -21.67 -0.93
N GLN A 225 3.26 -21.23 -2.16
CA GLN A 225 2.21 -20.55 -2.94
C GLN A 225 1.03 -21.48 -3.24
N ASP A 226 1.29 -22.73 -3.60
CA ASP A 226 0.25 -23.72 -3.90
C ASP A 226 -0.54 -24.16 -2.64
N MET A 227 0.10 -24.14 -1.47
CA MET A 227 -0.54 -24.35 -0.16
C MET A 227 -1.26 -23.10 0.39
N GLY A 228 -1.16 -21.94 -0.26
CA GLY A 228 -1.73 -20.69 0.23
C GLY A 228 -0.99 -20.05 1.42
N LEU A 229 0.24 -20.49 1.70
CA LEU A 229 1.09 -19.90 2.75
C LEU A 229 1.88 -18.69 2.25
N LEU A 230 2.07 -18.54 0.96
CA LEU A 230 2.61 -17.35 0.33
C LEU A 230 1.69 -16.87 -0.79
N LEU A 231 1.70 -15.56 -1.02
CA LEU A 231 0.91 -14.93 -2.08
C LEU A 231 1.24 -15.55 -3.43
N SER A 232 0.22 -16.06 -4.11
CA SER A 232 0.34 -16.61 -5.44
C SER A 232 0.20 -15.53 -6.52
N ARG A 233 0.84 -15.77 -7.69
CA ARG A 233 0.68 -14.91 -8.86
C ARG A 233 -0.80 -14.72 -9.25
N ARG A 234 -1.60 -15.79 -9.13
CA ARG A 234 -3.04 -15.76 -9.50
C ARG A 234 -3.82 -14.75 -8.66
N GLN A 235 -3.56 -14.69 -7.36
CA GLN A 235 -4.21 -13.72 -6.46
C GLN A 235 -3.73 -12.30 -6.76
N HIS A 236 -2.42 -12.09 -6.88
CA HIS A 236 -1.85 -10.75 -7.04
C HIS A 236 -2.13 -10.11 -8.41
N VAL A 237 -2.29 -10.89 -9.47
CA VAL A 237 -2.69 -10.38 -10.80
C VAL A 237 -4.01 -9.62 -10.76
N ASN A 238 -4.93 -9.98 -9.86
CA ASN A 238 -6.20 -9.27 -9.71
C ASN A 238 -5.98 -7.82 -9.28
N HIS A 239 -5.05 -7.58 -8.36
CA HIS A 239 -4.66 -6.24 -7.90
C HIS A 239 -4.19 -5.34 -9.06
N HIS A 240 -3.38 -5.87 -9.99
CA HIS A 240 -2.86 -5.10 -11.12
C HIS A 240 -3.84 -4.95 -12.30
N ARG A 241 -4.84 -5.83 -12.43
CA ARG A 241 -5.80 -5.75 -13.54
C ARG A 241 -6.91 -4.73 -13.32
N HIS A 242 -7.21 -4.43 -12.08
CA HIS A 242 -8.37 -3.64 -11.70
C HIS A 242 -7.95 -2.39 -10.94
N HIS A 243 -7.31 -1.42 -11.63
CA HIS A 243 -6.93 -0.12 -11.05
C HIS A 243 -8.08 0.62 -10.32
N ARG A 244 -9.31 0.16 -10.46
CA ARG A 244 -10.51 0.72 -9.79
C ARG A 244 -11.17 -0.24 -8.82
N THR A 245 -10.64 -1.43 -8.64
CA THR A 245 -11.19 -2.39 -7.71
C THR A 245 -10.24 -2.53 -6.53
N TYR A 246 -10.74 -2.30 -5.37
CA TYR A 246 -10.13 -2.31 -4.05
C TYR A 246 -9.72 -3.72 -3.63
N MET A 247 -8.91 -4.42 -4.45
CA MET A 247 -8.74 -5.86 -4.34
C MET A 247 -7.29 -6.26 -4.09
N SER A 248 -7.13 -7.28 -3.27
CA SER A 248 -5.92 -8.10 -3.16
C SER A 248 -4.66 -7.35 -2.70
N TYR A 249 -4.80 -6.45 -1.74
CA TYR A 249 -3.70 -5.67 -1.18
C TYR A 249 -2.77 -6.44 -0.25
N CYS A 250 -3.23 -7.56 0.38
CA CYS A 250 -2.38 -8.36 1.28
C CYS A 250 -1.35 -9.15 0.46
N ILE A 251 -0.06 -8.98 0.81
CA ILE A 251 1.08 -9.44 -0.01
C ILE A 251 2.01 -10.45 0.68
N VAL A 252 1.67 -10.94 1.88
CA VAL A 252 2.39 -12.06 2.50
C VAL A 252 1.83 -13.38 1.99
N SER A 253 0.58 -13.69 2.29
CA SER A 253 -0.12 -14.91 1.87
C SER A 253 -1.38 -14.64 1.05
N GLY A 254 -2.00 -13.48 1.27
CA GLY A 254 -3.27 -13.10 0.69
C GLY A 254 -4.48 -13.78 1.35
N VAL A 255 -4.32 -14.34 2.55
CA VAL A 255 -5.40 -15.02 3.27
C VAL A 255 -6.57 -14.09 3.58
N TRP A 256 -6.29 -12.80 3.82
CA TRP A 256 -7.30 -11.80 4.07
C TRP A 256 -7.94 -11.22 2.81
N ASN A 257 -7.33 -11.38 1.63
CA ASN A 257 -7.77 -10.70 0.42
C ASN A 257 -9.26 -10.95 0.14
N ASN A 258 -9.70 -12.19 0.10
CA ASN A 258 -11.10 -12.50 -0.17
C ASN A 258 -12.04 -11.88 0.89
N VAL A 259 -11.68 -11.94 2.18
CA VAL A 259 -12.50 -11.38 3.25
C VAL A 259 -12.62 -9.86 3.12
N LEU A 260 -11.52 -9.17 2.83
CA LEU A 260 -11.48 -7.71 2.72
C LEU A 260 -12.20 -7.24 1.45
N ASP A 261 -12.02 -7.97 0.34
CA ASP A 261 -12.58 -7.64 -0.97
C ASP A 261 -14.09 -7.89 -1.01
N ASP A 262 -14.56 -9.06 -0.55
CA ASP A 262 -15.98 -9.43 -0.54
C ASP A 262 -16.80 -8.48 0.37
N ASN A 263 -16.21 -8.02 1.47
CA ASN A 263 -16.83 -7.08 2.41
C ASN A 263 -16.54 -5.61 2.07
N LYS A 264 -15.83 -5.30 0.98
CA LYS A 264 -15.49 -3.94 0.53
C LYS A 264 -14.87 -3.06 1.63
N ILE A 265 -13.99 -3.66 2.44
CA ILE A 265 -13.43 -2.98 3.63
C ILE A 265 -12.62 -1.76 3.23
N PHE A 266 -11.75 -1.87 2.22
CA PHE A 266 -10.93 -0.74 1.77
C PHE A 266 -11.80 0.38 1.16
N GLU A 267 -12.84 0.04 0.38
CA GLU A 267 -13.79 1.03 -0.14
C GLU A 267 -14.52 1.77 1.00
N ALA A 268 -14.89 1.07 2.06
CA ALA A 268 -15.51 1.68 3.23
C ALA A 268 -14.52 2.61 3.97
N LEU A 269 -13.27 2.19 4.15
CA LEU A 269 -12.22 3.02 4.75
C LEU A 269 -11.96 4.30 3.94
N GLU A 270 -11.91 4.21 2.62
CA GLU A 270 -11.75 5.37 1.73
C GLU A 270 -12.89 6.37 1.88
N LYS A 271 -14.14 5.89 1.95
CA LYS A 271 -15.31 6.74 2.20
C LYS A 271 -15.23 7.44 3.57
N VAL A 272 -14.80 6.70 4.60
CA VAL A 272 -14.61 7.28 5.95
C VAL A 272 -13.53 8.36 5.92
N LEU A 273 -12.37 8.10 5.32
CA LEU A 273 -11.28 9.08 5.23
C LEU A 273 -11.70 10.31 4.42
N TYR A 274 -12.44 10.13 3.35
CA TYR A 274 -12.96 11.24 2.57
C TYR A 274 -13.95 12.10 3.36
N VAL A 275 -14.90 11.48 4.06
CA VAL A 275 -15.90 12.20 4.86
C VAL A 275 -15.26 12.93 6.04
N GLN A 276 -14.28 12.31 6.72
CA GLN A 276 -13.66 12.89 7.92
C GLN A 276 -12.59 13.93 7.62
N PHE A 277 -11.80 13.71 6.56
CA PHE A 277 -10.59 14.49 6.29
C PHE A 277 -10.60 15.18 4.91
N GLY A 278 -11.59 14.90 4.06
CA GLY A 278 -11.66 15.44 2.69
C GLY A 278 -10.60 14.88 1.74
N VAL A 279 -9.89 13.83 2.13
CA VAL A 279 -8.79 13.26 1.35
C VAL A 279 -9.31 12.19 0.39
N LYS A 280 -9.15 12.42 -0.91
CA LYS A 280 -9.54 11.44 -1.95
C LYS A 280 -8.42 10.44 -2.19
N PRO A 281 -8.73 9.14 -2.27
CA PRO A 281 -7.75 8.14 -2.69
C PRO A 281 -7.49 8.23 -4.20
N ARG A 282 -6.32 7.81 -4.64
CA ARG A 282 -5.99 7.73 -6.08
C ARG A 282 -6.88 6.75 -6.85
N SER A 283 -7.34 5.69 -6.20
CA SER A 283 -8.29 4.72 -6.77
C SER A 283 -9.58 5.34 -7.31
N TRP A 284 -9.97 6.54 -6.86
CA TRP A 284 -11.14 7.26 -7.35
C TRP A 284 -10.85 8.13 -8.58
N SER A 285 -9.59 8.29 -8.95
CA SER A 285 -9.19 9.07 -10.12
C SER A 285 -9.36 8.27 -11.41
N ASP A 286 -9.58 8.97 -12.55
CA ASP A 286 -9.65 8.31 -13.85
C ASP A 286 -8.27 7.76 -14.23
N PRO A 287 -8.13 6.49 -14.66
CA PRO A 287 -6.85 5.92 -15.11
C PRO A 287 -6.21 6.68 -16.28
N ASN A 288 -7.00 7.49 -17.02
CA ASN A 288 -6.53 8.30 -18.14
C ASN A 288 -6.10 9.72 -17.76
N SER A 289 -6.14 10.09 -16.48
CA SER A 289 -5.79 11.44 -15.97
C SER A 289 -4.36 11.54 -15.41
N GLU A 290 -3.56 10.46 -15.45
CA GLU A 290 -2.15 10.43 -15.03
C GLU A 290 -1.18 10.29 -16.21
#